data_772e1a4baeafdd9b48ccd9af6d117ba2
#
_entry.id   772e1a4baeafdd9b48ccd9af6d117ba2
#
_cell.length_a   1.000
_cell.length_b   1.000
_cell.length_c   1.000
_cell.angle_alpha   90.00
_cell.angle_beta   90.00
_cell.angle_gamma   90.00
#
_symmetry.space_group_name_H-M   'P 1'
#
loop_
_entity.id
_entity.type
_entity.pdbx_description
1 polymer ?
#
loop_
_entity_poly.entity_id
_entity_poly.type
_entity_poly.pdbx_seq_one_letter_code
_entity_poly.pdbx_strand_id
1 'polypeptide(L)'
;MSSDLPVEEIAALCREREVPLIIDASQSAGCVPVDFETLGAAFIAMPGHKGLYGPQGTGLLLCGTDPTPLLEGGTGSESKRQAMPEFLPDRLEAGTHNITGIAGLLEGLRFLRRRGVERIAAQEGELIRRMGDGLRAIPAVEAFQSRSPTVQAGVLSFRVKGRDCEEIGEALGSRGIALRAGLHCAPLAHESGGTLETGTLRASVSAFNNSREIDQFLQAVRELC
;
A
#
# COMPACT_ATOMS: atom_id res chain seq x y z
N MET A 1 -6.67 5.37 9.37
CA MET A 1 -5.74 6.50 9.15
C MET A 1 -4.87 6.15 7.96
N SER A 2 -4.93 6.93 6.91
CA SER A 2 -4.27 6.65 5.63
C SER A 2 -3.68 7.96 5.09
N SER A 3 -2.79 8.57 5.87
CA SER A 3 -2.03 9.74 5.44
C SER A 3 -0.62 9.31 5.06
N ASP A 4 -0.08 9.92 4.01
CA ASP A 4 1.32 9.74 3.64
C ASP A 4 2.22 10.43 4.67
N LEU A 5 3.37 9.82 4.93
CA LEU A 5 4.43 10.43 5.74
C LEU A 5 5.15 11.50 4.89
N PRO A 6 5.72 12.56 5.49
CA PRO A 6 6.49 13.58 4.77
C PRO A 6 7.88 13.05 4.37
N VAL A 7 7.90 12.09 3.45
CA VAL A 7 9.11 11.31 3.12
C VAL A 7 10.19 12.17 2.49
N GLU A 8 9.83 13.17 1.68
CA GLU A 8 10.76 14.10 1.06
C GLU A 8 11.49 14.95 2.10
N GLU A 9 10.76 15.45 3.13
CA GLU A 9 11.35 16.23 4.22
C GLU A 9 12.27 15.36 5.09
N ILE A 10 11.84 14.12 5.36
CA ILE A 10 12.64 13.14 6.11
C ILE A 10 13.90 12.80 5.30
N ALA A 11 13.79 12.58 4.00
CA ALA A 11 14.90 12.28 3.12
C ALA A 11 15.92 13.43 3.07
N ALA A 12 15.44 14.67 3.00
CA ALA A 12 16.30 15.86 3.05
C ALA A 12 17.08 15.94 4.36
N LEU A 13 16.40 15.72 5.50
CA LEU A 13 17.02 15.73 6.84
C LEU A 13 18.04 14.60 7.01
N CYS A 14 17.71 13.39 6.54
CA CYS A 14 18.61 12.23 6.56
C CYS A 14 19.88 12.51 5.75
N ARG A 15 19.74 13.12 4.58
CA ARG A 15 20.87 13.52 3.73
C ARG A 15 21.75 14.56 4.38
N GLU A 16 21.15 15.61 4.99
CA GLU A 16 21.87 16.63 5.75
C GLU A 16 22.69 16.05 6.91
N ARG A 17 22.15 15.01 7.56
CA ARG A 17 22.77 14.36 8.72
C ARG A 17 23.61 13.14 8.38
N GLU A 18 23.78 12.82 7.11
CA GLU A 18 24.48 11.61 6.63
C GLU A 18 23.94 10.32 7.24
N VAL A 19 22.63 10.27 7.50
CA VAL A 19 21.94 9.08 8.03
C VAL A 19 21.32 8.29 6.88
N PRO A 20 21.66 7.00 6.71
CA PRO A 20 21.05 6.17 5.67
C PRO A 20 19.53 6.03 5.89
N LEU A 21 18.74 6.28 4.84
CA LEU A 21 17.28 6.17 4.88
C LEU A 21 16.83 4.87 4.20
N ILE A 22 16.03 4.08 4.90
CA ILE A 22 15.32 2.93 4.35
C ILE A 22 13.82 3.26 4.30
N ILE A 23 13.21 3.08 3.15
CA ILE A 23 11.79 3.38 2.93
C ILE A 23 11.03 2.07 2.72
N ASP A 24 10.02 1.82 3.56
CA ASP A 24 8.98 0.83 3.28
C ASP A 24 7.90 1.47 2.40
N ALA A 25 7.95 1.20 1.11
CA ALA A 25 6.99 1.69 0.13
C ALA A 25 5.81 0.72 -0.09
N SER A 26 5.51 -0.14 0.88
CA SER A 26 4.49 -1.20 0.75
C SER A 26 3.08 -0.67 0.45
N GLN A 27 2.78 0.57 0.79
CA GLN A 27 1.46 1.18 0.55
C GLN A 27 1.52 2.31 -0.49
N SER A 28 2.71 2.83 -0.80
CA SER A 28 2.88 3.96 -1.73
C SER A 28 3.29 3.52 -3.14
N ALA A 29 4.14 2.49 -3.27
CA ALA A 29 4.59 2.02 -4.58
C ALA A 29 3.41 1.66 -5.49
N GLY A 30 3.36 2.28 -6.67
CA GLY A 30 2.29 2.10 -7.66
C GLY A 30 0.99 2.89 -7.40
N CYS A 31 0.83 3.47 -6.21
CA CYS A 31 -0.33 4.27 -5.82
C CYS A 31 -0.03 5.78 -5.82
N VAL A 32 1.19 6.15 -5.44
CA VAL A 32 1.72 7.52 -5.53
C VAL A 32 3.08 7.49 -6.20
N PRO A 33 3.50 8.59 -6.85
CA PRO A 33 4.85 8.69 -7.40
C PRO A 33 5.91 8.52 -6.31
N VAL A 34 6.87 7.64 -6.56
CA VAL A 34 8.04 7.42 -5.70
C VAL A 34 9.28 7.54 -6.57
N ASP A 35 10.06 8.59 -6.36
CA ASP A 35 11.29 8.85 -7.09
C ASP A 35 12.50 8.48 -6.22
N PHE A 36 13.13 7.36 -6.58
CA PHE A 36 14.26 6.81 -5.84
C PHE A 36 15.48 7.75 -5.83
N GLU A 37 15.77 8.38 -6.96
CA GLU A 37 16.93 9.26 -7.08
C GLU A 37 16.74 10.56 -6.30
N THR A 38 15.57 11.16 -6.40
CA THR A 38 15.23 12.39 -5.66
C THR A 38 15.23 12.15 -4.15
N LEU A 39 14.72 11.00 -3.69
CA LEU A 39 14.72 10.65 -2.28
C LEU A 39 16.14 10.35 -1.76
N GLY A 40 17.03 9.83 -2.59
CA GLY A 40 18.38 9.46 -2.17
C GLY A 40 18.40 8.41 -1.06
N ALA A 41 17.41 7.52 -1.08
CA ALA A 41 17.30 6.47 -0.08
C ALA A 41 18.40 5.40 -0.25
N ALA A 42 18.89 4.87 0.87
CA ALA A 42 19.79 3.73 0.84
C ALA A 42 19.07 2.50 0.28
N PHE A 43 17.82 2.29 0.70
CA PHE A 43 16.98 1.21 0.20
C PHE A 43 15.51 1.63 0.13
N ILE A 44 14.78 1.13 -0.88
CA ILE A 44 13.31 1.17 -0.93
C ILE A 44 12.80 -0.24 -1.14
N ALA A 45 11.99 -0.74 -0.21
CA ALA A 45 11.38 -2.07 -0.25
C ALA A 45 9.88 -1.98 -0.57
N MET A 46 9.38 -2.89 -1.42
CA MET A 46 7.98 -2.91 -1.79
C MET A 46 7.50 -4.31 -2.20
N PRO A 47 6.33 -4.77 -1.74
CA PRO A 47 5.75 -6.04 -2.16
C PRO A 47 5.10 -5.94 -3.54
N GLY A 48 5.20 -7.01 -4.32
CA GLY A 48 4.63 -7.06 -5.66
C GLY A 48 3.09 -7.11 -5.70
N HIS A 49 2.47 -7.66 -4.66
CA HIS A 49 1.03 -7.98 -4.63
C HIS A 49 0.10 -6.84 -4.17
N LYS A 50 0.62 -5.61 -4.02
CA LYS A 50 -0.17 -4.43 -3.68
C LYS A 50 -0.26 -3.49 -4.89
N GLY A 51 0.10 -2.23 -4.73
CA GLY A 51 0.02 -1.23 -5.80
C GLY A 51 0.88 -1.51 -7.03
N LEU A 52 1.79 -2.49 -6.99
CA LEU A 52 2.53 -2.95 -8.17
C LEU A 52 1.76 -3.95 -9.05
N TYR A 53 0.55 -4.37 -8.63
CA TYR A 53 -0.33 -5.28 -9.37
C TYR A 53 0.27 -6.63 -9.76
N GLY A 54 1.31 -7.06 -9.04
CA GLY A 54 1.94 -8.37 -9.22
C GLY A 54 1.34 -9.46 -8.31
N PRO A 55 1.76 -10.71 -8.46
CA PRO A 55 1.29 -11.81 -7.62
C PRO A 55 1.92 -11.79 -6.23
N GLN A 56 1.30 -12.52 -5.30
CA GLN A 56 1.85 -12.79 -3.97
C GLN A 56 3.19 -13.53 -4.07
N GLY A 57 4.05 -13.38 -3.06
CA GLY A 57 5.37 -14.00 -3.03
C GLY A 57 6.38 -13.34 -3.97
N THR A 58 6.12 -12.09 -4.38
CA THR A 58 7.05 -11.24 -5.13
C THR A 58 7.24 -9.89 -4.46
N GLY A 59 8.34 -9.22 -4.76
CA GLY A 59 8.63 -7.87 -4.29
C GLY A 59 9.85 -7.30 -5.01
N LEU A 60 10.15 -6.05 -4.70
CA LEU A 60 11.31 -5.34 -5.21
C LEU A 60 12.06 -4.69 -4.05
N LEU A 61 13.37 -4.71 -4.14
CA LEU A 61 14.28 -3.89 -3.33
C LEU A 61 15.13 -3.04 -4.27
N LEU A 62 14.99 -1.72 -4.17
CA LEU A 62 15.87 -0.78 -4.84
C LEU A 62 17.05 -0.49 -3.90
N CYS A 63 18.26 -0.58 -4.41
CA CYS A 63 19.51 -0.42 -3.66
C CYS A 63 20.25 0.83 -4.14
N GLY A 64 20.34 1.84 -3.27
CA GLY A 64 21.13 3.06 -3.49
C GLY A 64 22.54 2.98 -2.91
N THR A 65 22.80 1.94 -2.10
CA THR A 65 24.10 1.62 -1.53
C THR A 65 24.44 0.16 -1.80
N ASP A 66 25.68 -0.21 -1.56
CA ASP A 66 26.16 -1.59 -1.74
C ASP A 66 25.63 -2.49 -0.60
N PRO A 67 24.70 -3.44 -0.88
CA PRO A 67 24.07 -4.26 0.14
C PRO A 67 24.95 -5.44 0.54
N THR A 68 24.83 -5.87 1.80
CA THR A 68 25.38 -7.13 2.29
C THR A 68 24.29 -8.21 2.28
N PRO A 69 24.55 -9.42 1.76
CA PRO A 69 23.59 -10.52 1.83
C PRO A 69 23.24 -10.88 3.29
N LEU A 70 21.95 -11.05 3.56
CA LEU A 70 21.47 -11.60 4.83
C LEU A 70 21.38 -13.13 4.76
N LEU A 71 21.05 -13.66 3.59
CA LEU A 71 20.96 -15.09 3.32
C LEU A 71 21.98 -15.44 2.22
N GLU A 72 22.66 -16.54 2.40
CA GLU A 72 23.65 -17.06 1.46
C GLU A 72 23.22 -18.44 0.96
N GLY A 73 23.53 -18.77 -0.28
CA GLY A 73 23.20 -20.04 -0.90
C GLY A 73 23.52 -20.08 -2.38
N GLY A 74 23.22 -21.19 -3.04
CA GLY A 74 23.45 -21.31 -4.49
C GLY A 74 22.58 -20.36 -5.29
N THR A 75 23.18 -19.63 -6.22
CA THR A 75 22.47 -18.71 -7.15
C THR A 75 22.40 -19.27 -8.57
N GLY A 76 23.21 -20.29 -8.88
CA GLY A 76 23.34 -20.85 -10.23
C GLY A 76 24.30 -20.10 -11.15
N SER A 77 24.70 -18.87 -10.83
CA SER A 77 25.56 -18.03 -11.67
C SER A 77 27.06 -18.27 -11.43
N GLU A 78 27.48 -18.46 -10.19
CA GLU A 78 28.89 -18.68 -9.81
C GLU A 78 29.08 -19.94 -8.94
N SER A 79 28.74 -21.10 -9.47
CA SER A 79 28.69 -22.38 -8.75
C SER A 79 30.03 -22.86 -8.12
N LYS A 80 31.16 -22.26 -8.51
CA LYS A 80 32.48 -22.58 -7.95
C LYS A 80 32.86 -21.76 -6.72
N ARG A 81 32.14 -20.65 -6.48
CA ARG A 81 32.39 -19.77 -5.32
C ARG A 81 31.53 -20.22 -4.12
N GLN A 82 32.09 -20.16 -2.93
CA GLN A 82 31.34 -20.40 -1.69
C GLN A 82 30.61 -19.13 -1.21
N ALA A 83 31.17 -17.97 -1.49
CA ALA A 83 30.54 -16.68 -1.20
C ALA A 83 29.52 -16.30 -2.27
N MET A 84 28.53 -15.46 -1.88
CA MET A 84 27.58 -14.90 -2.81
C MET A 84 28.29 -14.07 -3.92
N PRO A 85 27.72 -14.00 -5.13
CA PRO A 85 28.23 -13.14 -6.20
C PRO A 85 28.36 -11.67 -5.77
N GLU A 86 29.23 -10.92 -6.42
CA GLU A 86 29.44 -9.50 -6.10
C GLU A 86 28.45 -8.56 -6.81
N PHE A 87 27.73 -9.08 -7.80
CA PHE A 87 26.79 -8.29 -8.61
C PHE A 87 25.33 -8.51 -8.19
N LEU A 88 24.52 -7.48 -8.36
CA LEU A 88 23.07 -7.56 -8.22
C LEU A 88 22.43 -8.07 -9.54
N PRO A 89 21.32 -8.80 -9.45
CA PRO A 89 20.56 -9.14 -8.22
C PRO A 89 21.10 -10.35 -7.46
N ASP A 90 21.96 -11.16 -8.05
CA ASP A 90 22.41 -12.47 -7.55
C ASP A 90 23.01 -12.41 -6.14
N ARG A 91 23.66 -11.31 -5.79
CA ARG A 91 24.20 -11.08 -4.44
C ARG A 91 23.15 -11.22 -3.32
N LEU A 92 21.91 -10.84 -3.58
CA LEU A 92 20.84 -10.85 -2.59
C LEU A 92 19.83 -11.98 -2.81
N GLU A 93 19.96 -12.72 -3.89
CA GLU A 93 18.97 -13.70 -4.31
C GLU A 93 19.55 -15.12 -4.27
N ALA A 94 19.58 -15.71 -3.06
CA ALA A 94 19.97 -17.10 -2.86
C ALA A 94 18.84 -18.07 -3.18
N GLY A 95 19.14 -19.18 -3.85
CA GLY A 95 18.19 -20.25 -4.14
C GLY A 95 17.55 -20.16 -5.52
N THR A 96 16.46 -20.90 -5.73
CA THR A 96 15.69 -20.91 -6.98
C THR A 96 14.56 -19.89 -6.91
N HIS A 97 14.58 -18.94 -7.84
CA HIS A 97 13.62 -17.83 -7.84
C HIS A 97 12.24 -18.23 -8.33
N ASN A 98 11.23 -17.49 -7.84
CA ASN A 98 9.85 -17.57 -8.31
C ASN A 98 9.71 -16.90 -9.70
N ILE A 99 10.24 -17.52 -10.74
CA ILE A 99 10.25 -16.96 -12.11
C ILE A 99 8.82 -16.66 -12.60
N THR A 100 7.85 -17.53 -12.32
CA THR A 100 6.45 -17.31 -12.69
C THR A 100 5.88 -16.05 -12.02
N GLY A 101 6.15 -15.88 -10.74
CA GLY A 101 5.73 -14.69 -10.00
C GLY A 101 6.43 -13.42 -10.49
N ILE A 102 7.74 -13.49 -10.77
CA ILE A 102 8.51 -12.36 -11.32
C ILE A 102 7.98 -11.94 -12.70
N ALA A 103 7.65 -12.91 -13.57
CA ALA A 103 7.03 -12.62 -14.86
C ALA A 103 5.66 -11.93 -14.69
N GLY A 104 4.84 -12.37 -13.71
CA GLY A 104 3.58 -11.72 -13.37
C GLY A 104 3.77 -10.29 -12.83
N LEU A 105 4.77 -10.08 -11.97
CA LEU A 105 5.14 -8.74 -11.47
C LEU A 105 5.57 -7.80 -12.61
N LEU A 106 6.32 -8.32 -13.58
CA LEU A 106 6.70 -7.55 -14.77
C LEU A 106 5.48 -7.02 -15.53
N GLU A 107 4.42 -7.82 -15.66
CA GLU A 107 3.17 -7.37 -16.31
C GLU A 107 2.45 -6.29 -15.48
N GLY A 108 2.46 -6.41 -14.14
CA GLY A 108 1.99 -5.36 -13.23
C GLY A 108 2.74 -4.04 -13.45
N LEU A 109 4.07 -4.08 -13.51
CA LEU A 109 4.90 -2.91 -13.79
C LEU A 109 4.66 -2.33 -15.20
N ARG A 110 4.46 -3.19 -16.20
CA ARG A 110 4.06 -2.75 -17.56
C ARG A 110 2.70 -2.06 -17.57
N PHE A 111 1.74 -2.56 -16.78
CA PHE A 111 0.44 -1.93 -16.61
C PHE A 111 0.60 -0.53 -16.00
N LEU A 112 1.34 -0.39 -14.90
CA LEU A 112 1.63 0.89 -14.26
C LEU A 112 2.27 1.88 -15.23
N ARG A 113 3.28 1.45 -15.98
CA ARG A 113 3.95 2.29 -16.99
C ARG A 113 3.00 2.77 -18.10
N ARG A 114 2.08 1.91 -18.56
CA ARG A 114 1.08 2.28 -19.58
C ARG A 114 0.01 3.19 -19.04
N ARG A 115 -0.46 2.95 -17.80
CA ARG A 115 -1.55 3.73 -17.20
C ARG A 115 -1.06 5.10 -16.69
N GLY A 116 0.15 5.14 -16.16
CA GLY A 116 0.74 6.27 -15.44
C GLY A 116 0.36 6.29 -13.97
N VAL A 117 1.35 6.29 -13.07
CA VAL A 117 1.13 6.28 -11.61
C VAL A 117 0.40 7.55 -11.19
N GLU A 118 0.71 8.71 -11.76
CA GLU A 118 0.07 9.99 -11.48
C GLU A 118 -1.44 9.96 -11.81
N ARG A 119 -1.81 9.29 -12.91
CA ARG A 119 -3.21 9.13 -13.31
C ARG A 119 -3.96 8.20 -12.36
N ILE A 120 -3.29 7.13 -11.89
CA ILE A 120 -3.84 6.22 -10.88
C ILE A 120 -4.06 6.98 -9.58
N ALA A 121 -3.05 7.70 -9.10
CA ALA A 121 -3.13 8.53 -7.89
C ALA A 121 -4.29 9.55 -7.96
N ALA A 122 -4.43 10.25 -9.08
CA ALA A 122 -5.50 11.21 -9.27
C ALA A 122 -6.89 10.54 -9.27
N GLN A 123 -7.05 9.41 -9.94
CA GLN A 123 -8.29 8.62 -9.95
C GLN A 123 -8.65 8.10 -8.55
N GLU A 124 -7.71 7.49 -7.86
CA GLU A 124 -7.91 6.97 -6.50
C GLU A 124 -8.25 8.11 -5.52
N GLY A 125 -7.54 9.24 -5.61
CA GLY A 125 -7.81 10.42 -4.78
C GLY A 125 -9.22 10.97 -4.99
N GLU A 126 -9.73 11.04 -6.22
CA GLU A 126 -11.10 11.48 -6.51
C GLU A 126 -12.13 10.50 -5.94
N LEU A 127 -11.92 9.20 -6.10
CA LEU A 127 -12.82 8.17 -5.55
C LEU A 127 -12.85 8.19 -4.02
N ILE A 128 -11.69 8.34 -3.37
CA ILE A 128 -11.60 8.45 -1.90
C ILE A 128 -12.25 9.73 -1.39
N ARG A 129 -12.04 10.86 -2.07
CA ARG A 129 -12.72 12.11 -1.72
C ARG A 129 -14.23 11.95 -1.78
N ARG A 130 -14.77 11.42 -2.89
CA ARG A 130 -16.21 11.13 -3.04
C ARG A 130 -16.74 10.22 -1.96
N MET A 131 -16.01 9.14 -1.66
CA MET A 131 -16.35 8.18 -0.61
C MET A 131 -16.39 8.86 0.76
N GLY A 132 -15.37 9.62 1.11
CA GLY A 132 -15.25 10.31 2.40
C GLY A 132 -16.34 11.36 2.59
N ASP A 133 -16.64 12.16 1.57
CA ASP A 133 -17.72 13.14 1.59
C ASP A 133 -19.07 12.47 1.81
N GLY A 134 -19.31 11.36 1.08
CA GLY A 134 -20.54 10.59 1.23
C GLY A 134 -20.70 9.91 2.58
N LEU A 135 -19.64 9.36 3.16
CA LEU A 135 -19.65 8.74 4.49
C LEU A 135 -19.88 9.78 5.58
N ARG A 136 -19.23 10.95 5.51
CA ARG A 136 -19.46 12.04 6.48
C ARG A 136 -20.89 12.58 6.47
N ALA A 137 -21.59 12.47 5.36
CA ALA A 137 -22.99 12.85 5.25
C ALA A 137 -23.96 11.86 5.92
N ILE A 138 -23.47 10.72 6.44
CA ILE A 138 -24.27 9.72 7.15
C ILE A 138 -24.05 9.92 8.68
N PRO A 139 -25.03 10.39 9.46
CA PRO A 139 -24.82 10.76 10.87
C PRO A 139 -24.34 9.62 11.77
N ALA A 140 -24.70 8.37 11.44
CA ALA A 140 -24.27 7.18 12.17
C ALA A 140 -22.84 6.78 11.86
N VAL A 141 -22.19 7.33 10.82
CA VAL A 141 -20.84 6.96 10.40
C VAL A 141 -19.81 7.92 10.96
N GLU A 142 -18.68 7.37 11.37
CA GLU A 142 -17.46 8.09 11.66
C GLU A 142 -16.39 7.66 10.66
N ALA A 143 -15.93 8.60 9.82
CA ALA A 143 -14.91 8.36 8.79
C ALA A 143 -13.57 8.94 9.22
N PHE A 144 -12.51 8.13 9.11
CA PHE A 144 -11.13 8.48 9.46
C PHE A 144 -10.38 8.91 8.20
N GLN A 145 -10.69 10.08 7.70
CA GLN A 145 -10.08 10.66 6.51
C GLN A 145 -9.05 11.73 6.88
N SER A 146 -7.95 11.82 6.13
CA SER A 146 -7.00 12.93 6.25
C SER A 146 -7.70 14.27 5.99
N ARG A 147 -7.29 15.31 6.73
CA ARG A 147 -7.76 16.68 6.48
C ARG A 147 -7.13 17.28 5.23
N SER A 148 -5.98 16.77 4.79
CA SER A 148 -5.32 17.19 3.57
C SER A 148 -5.63 16.18 2.45
N PRO A 149 -6.23 16.61 1.33
CA PRO A 149 -6.52 15.73 0.21
C PRO A 149 -5.24 15.23 -0.51
N THR A 150 -4.12 15.92 -0.34
CA THR A 150 -2.84 15.57 -0.97
C THR A 150 -2.07 14.47 -0.22
N VAL A 151 -2.51 14.11 0.99
CA VAL A 151 -1.88 13.08 1.86
C VAL A 151 -2.82 11.91 2.13
N GLN A 152 -3.78 11.67 1.26
CA GLN A 152 -4.74 10.57 1.40
C GLN A 152 -4.48 9.51 0.32
N ALA A 153 -4.03 8.32 0.73
CA ALA A 153 -3.90 7.17 -0.17
C ALA A 153 -5.28 6.61 -0.57
N GLY A 154 -5.32 5.68 -1.53
CA GLY A 154 -6.51 4.99 -2.03
C GLY A 154 -7.26 4.12 -1.00
N VAL A 155 -7.18 4.47 0.28
CA VAL A 155 -7.72 3.69 1.41
C VAL A 155 -8.43 4.62 2.39
N LEU A 156 -9.63 4.23 2.86
CA LEU A 156 -10.40 4.97 3.85
C LEU A 156 -10.93 4.02 4.91
N SER A 157 -10.70 4.34 6.19
CA SER A 157 -11.27 3.62 7.32
C SER A 157 -12.48 4.36 7.86
N PHE A 158 -13.50 3.62 8.31
CA PHE A 158 -14.72 4.17 8.93
C PHE A 158 -15.33 3.16 9.91
N ARG A 159 -16.22 3.63 10.76
CA ARG A 159 -17.06 2.76 11.58
C ARG A 159 -18.50 3.28 11.62
N VAL A 160 -19.44 2.39 11.84
CA VAL A 160 -20.83 2.73 12.16
C VAL A 160 -20.96 2.76 13.68
N LYS A 161 -21.38 3.89 14.25
CA LYS A 161 -21.47 4.09 15.70
C LYS A 161 -22.41 3.08 16.34
N GLY A 162 -21.93 2.41 17.38
CA GLY A 162 -22.73 1.43 18.13
C GLY A 162 -22.94 0.09 17.39
N ARG A 163 -22.26 -0.15 16.28
CA ARG A 163 -22.34 -1.40 15.53
C ARG A 163 -20.97 -2.07 15.47
N ASP A 164 -20.97 -3.38 15.46
CA ASP A 164 -19.78 -4.18 15.26
C ASP A 164 -19.26 -4.06 13.81
N CYS A 165 -17.94 -3.91 13.63
CA CYS A 165 -17.37 -3.71 12.31
C CYS A 165 -17.37 -4.99 11.47
N GLU A 166 -17.32 -6.18 12.08
CA GLU A 166 -17.34 -7.45 11.37
C GLU A 166 -18.75 -7.72 10.85
N GLU A 167 -19.80 -7.49 11.68
CA GLU A 167 -21.21 -7.62 11.25
C GLU A 167 -21.54 -6.73 10.05
N ILE A 168 -21.12 -5.46 10.09
CA ILE A 168 -21.32 -4.54 8.95
C ILE A 168 -20.51 -4.97 7.74
N GLY A 169 -19.29 -5.46 7.95
CA GLY A 169 -18.45 -6.00 6.88
C GLY A 169 -19.10 -7.19 6.17
N GLU A 170 -19.64 -8.14 6.91
CA GLU A 170 -20.38 -9.31 6.39
C GLU A 170 -21.67 -8.89 5.65
N ALA A 171 -22.42 -7.95 6.21
CA ALA A 171 -23.64 -7.43 5.58
C ALA A 171 -23.34 -6.72 4.24
N LEU A 172 -22.24 -5.98 4.14
CA LEU A 172 -21.77 -5.38 2.88
C LEU A 172 -21.25 -6.45 1.93
N GLY A 173 -20.50 -7.44 2.44
CA GLY A 173 -20.00 -8.57 1.67
C GLY A 173 -21.13 -9.38 0.99
N SER A 174 -22.24 -9.61 1.70
CA SER A 174 -23.44 -10.29 1.15
C SER A 174 -24.08 -9.51 -0.01
N ARG A 175 -23.83 -8.21 -0.11
CA ARG A 175 -24.27 -7.31 -1.20
C ARG A 175 -23.22 -7.16 -2.31
N GLY A 176 -22.14 -7.96 -2.27
CA GLY A 176 -21.06 -7.91 -3.27
C GLY A 176 -20.06 -6.77 -3.06
N ILE A 177 -20.04 -6.14 -1.88
CA ILE A 177 -19.13 -5.05 -1.54
C ILE A 177 -18.05 -5.59 -0.60
N ALA A 178 -16.87 -5.88 -1.16
CA ALA A 178 -15.74 -6.44 -0.42
C ALA A 178 -15.00 -5.35 0.37
N LEU A 179 -15.05 -5.44 1.70
CA LEU A 179 -14.30 -4.59 2.63
C LEU A 179 -13.47 -5.47 3.57
N ARG A 180 -12.57 -4.83 4.30
CA ARG A 180 -11.88 -5.49 5.40
C ARG A 180 -12.32 -4.89 6.72
N ALA A 181 -12.70 -5.73 7.69
CA ALA A 181 -12.98 -5.36 9.07
C ALA A 181 -11.78 -5.66 9.99
N GLY A 182 -11.70 -5.00 11.14
CA GLY A 182 -10.74 -5.26 12.21
C GLY A 182 -9.60 -4.23 12.31
N LEU A 183 -8.40 -4.69 12.73
CA LEU A 183 -7.26 -3.82 13.06
C LEU A 183 -6.26 -3.59 11.90
N HIS A 184 -6.46 -4.22 10.75
CA HIS A 184 -5.69 -4.01 9.52
C HIS A 184 -4.16 -4.14 9.65
N CYS A 185 -3.67 -4.98 10.59
CA CYS A 185 -2.26 -5.14 10.94
C CYS A 185 -1.60 -3.86 11.49
N ALA A 186 -2.38 -2.96 12.07
CA ALA A 186 -1.92 -1.66 12.56
C ALA A 186 -2.45 -1.33 13.99
N PRO A 187 -2.19 -2.18 15.01
CA PRO A 187 -2.77 -2.02 16.34
C PRO A 187 -2.41 -0.66 16.99
N LEU A 188 -1.16 -0.20 16.83
CA LEU A 188 -0.75 1.12 17.36
C LEU A 188 -1.48 2.29 16.74
N ALA A 189 -1.83 2.19 15.45
CA ALA A 189 -2.66 3.21 14.80
C ALA A 189 -4.09 3.21 15.33
N HIS A 190 -4.63 2.03 15.64
CA HIS A 190 -5.94 1.89 16.26
C HIS A 190 -5.95 2.37 17.72
N GLU A 191 -4.89 2.11 18.48
CA GLU A 191 -4.70 2.66 19.82
C GLU A 191 -4.71 4.18 19.80
N SER A 192 -3.87 4.79 18.96
CA SER A 192 -3.80 6.25 18.78
C SER A 192 -5.13 6.85 18.27
N GLY A 193 -5.89 6.11 17.49
CA GLY A 193 -7.18 6.51 16.92
C GLY A 193 -8.39 6.23 17.82
N GLY A 194 -8.19 5.61 19.00
CA GLY A 194 -9.30 5.22 19.90
C GLY A 194 -10.24 4.16 19.30
N THR A 195 -9.72 3.28 18.46
CA THR A 195 -10.48 2.23 17.77
C THR A 195 -9.91 0.82 18.00
N LEU A 196 -9.04 0.65 19.02
CA LEU A 196 -8.39 -0.64 19.28
C LEU A 196 -9.43 -1.72 19.63
N GLU A 197 -10.41 -1.38 20.47
CA GLU A 197 -11.44 -2.31 20.94
C GLU A 197 -12.54 -2.59 19.89
N THR A 198 -12.79 -1.63 18.99
CA THR A 198 -13.91 -1.73 18.04
C THR A 198 -13.46 -2.14 16.64
N GLY A 199 -12.16 -2.01 16.35
CA GLY A 199 -11.71 -2.09 14.97
C GLY A 199 -12.31 -0.99 14.08
N THR A 200 -12.13 -1.11 12.79
CA THR A 200 -12.80 -0.30 11.76
C THR A 200 -13.08 -1.14 10.52
N LEU A 201 -13.98 -0.66 9.68
CA LEU A 201 -14.10 -1.09 8.30
C LEU A 201 -13.11 -0.31 7.45
N ARG A 202 -12.44 -0.98 6.51
CA ARG A 202 -11.53 -0.36 5.56
C ARG A 202 -11.99 -0.61 4.14
N ALA A 203 -12.33 0.48 3.46
CA ALA A 203 -12.55 0.50 2.03
C ALA A 203 -11.23 0.86 1.31
N SER A 204 -10.96 0.17 0.21
CA SER A 204 -9.78 0.45 -0.64
C SER A 204 -10.25 0.56 -2.08
N VAL A 205 -9.70 1.52 -2.81
CA VAL A 205 -9.93 1.71 -4.24
C VAL A 205 -8.62 1.51 -5.02
N SER A 206 -8.74 1.25 -6.29
CA SER A 206 -7.60 1.05 -7.20
C SER A 206 -7.91 1.62 -8.59
N ALA A 207 -6.96 1.49 -9.51
CA ALA A 207 -7.13 1.86 -10.91
C ALA A 207 -8.32 1.18 -11.63
N PHE A 208 -8.94 0.18 -11.02
CA PHE A 208 -10.07 -0.59 -11.59
C PHE A 208 -11.44 -0.15 -11.08
N ASN A 209 -11.49 0.69 -10.03
CA ASN A 209 -12.75 1.18 -9.47
C ASN A 209 -13.24 2.44 -10.19
N ASN A 210 -14.54 2.70 -10.05
CA ASN A 210 -15.22 3.84 -10.67
C ASN A 210 -16.21 4.49 -9.69
N SER A 211 -16.71 5.68 -10.04
CA SER A 211 -17.60 6.47 -9.19
C SER A 211 -18.95 5.79 -8.91
N ARG A 212 -19.46 4.98 -9.85
CA ARG A 212 -20.73 4.25 -9.67
C ARG A 212 -20.61 3.22 -8.54
N GLU A 213 -19.47 2.53 -8.43
CA GLU A 213 -19.23 1.59 -7.34
C GLU A 213 -19.19 2.30 -5.99
N ILE A 214 -18.62 3.51 -5.94
CA ILE A 214 -18.64 4.33 -4.73
C ILE A 214 -20.06 4.72 -4.34
N ASP A 215 -20.91 5.10 -5.31
CA ASP A 215 -22.30 5.44 -5.05
C ASP A 215 -23.10 4.24 -4.53
N GLN A 216 -22.91 3.06 -5.10
CA GLN A 216 -23.51 1.81 -4.64
C GLN A 216 -23.05 1.46 -3.22
N PHE A 217 -21.76 1.60 -2.92
CA PHE A 217 -21.22 1.43 -1.59
C PHE A 217 -21.88 2.38 -0.56
N LEU A 218 -21.94 3.68 -0.87
CA LEU A 218 -22.53 4.68 0.01
C LEU A 218 -24.02 4.43 0.25
N GLN A 219 -24.75 3.99 -0.77
CA GLN A 219 -26.15 3.59 -0.62
C GLN A 219 -26.28 2.39 0.33
N ALA A 220 -25.47 1.35 0.12
CA ALA A 220 -25.51 0.15 0.96
C ALA A 220 -25.17 0.46 2.44
N VAL A 221 -24.21 1.36 2.70
CA VAL A 221 -23.89 1.81 4.06
C VAL A 221 -25.08 2.54 4.70
N ARG A 222 -25.76 3.45 3.96
CA ARG A 222 -26.95 4.17 4.47
C ARG A 222 -28.07 3.21 4.88
N GLU A 223 -28.28 2.15 4.12
CA GLU A 223 -29.31 1.16 4.38
C GLU A 223 -29.03 0.27 5.60
N LEU A 224 -27.77 0.22 6.07
CA LEU A 224 -27.33 -0.54 7.25
C LEU A 224 -27.27 0.32 8.52
N CYS A 225 -27.36 1.63 8.39
CA CYS A 225 -27.40 2.60 9.49
C CYS A 225 -28.81 2.91 9.94
#